data_4781fe2fd4804401cdf7fe2e9cfea3ca
#
_entry.id   4781fe2fd4804401cdf7fe2e9cfea3ca
#
_cell.length_a   1.000
_cell.length_b   1.000
_cell.length_c   1.000
_cell.angle_alpha   90.00
_cell.angle_beta   90.00
_cell.angle_gamma   90.00
#
_symmetry.space_group_name_H-M   'P 1'
#
loop_
_entity.id
_entity.type
_entity.pdbx_description
1 polymer ?
#
loop_
_entity_poly.entity_id
_entity_poly.type
_entity_poly.pdbx_seq_one_letter_code
_entity_poly.pdbx_strand_id
1 'polypeptide(L)'
;MMRYARGEFYMRFLIVVFTSLLLAGCSSEEDPSTRTESLSGVESAAEVKLGSETQQLNAWLDKEFEDYLDFSPMAKTRQGSKSDYGMLDDVSDAQREKVLSWRRRSVDHMRATFNRDQLDDQGKLSWDLWTFLLTRAEAALPYQRHRYVFGRRGPHTSLPNSLINYHKVDSPEDMLAYIARINDSYRYLSQYLDQAKQSAAAGIRAPYFDYEISMSQSQRVITGEPFTSEEGDSAIWADITAKIAALEQGGKINPQESQALYDAAQRALLEAFKPAYNAILSWQASDIDNVSSKAK
;
A
#
# COMPACT_ATOMS: atom_id res chain seq x y z
N MET A 1 17.80 -28.36 -18.35
CA MET A 1 17.19 -27.51 -19.38
C MET A 1 15.68 -27.61 -19.23
N MET A 2 15.06 -26.80 -18.39
CA MET A 2 13.61 -26.70 -18.26
C MET A 2 13.27 -25.26 -17.88
N ARG A 3 12.71 -24.53 -18.84
CA ARG A 3 12.24 -23.14 -18.67
C ARG A 3 10.89 -23.16 -17.96
N TYR A 4 10.81 -22.60 -16.76
CA TYR A 4 9.54 -22.26 -16.14
C TYR A 4 9.06 -20.91 -16.65
N ALA A 5 7.93 -20.92 -17.32
CA ALA A 5 7.23 -19.73 -17.80
C ALA A 5 6.64 -18.98 -16.60
N ARG A 6 6.98 -17.69 -16.47
CA ARG A 6 6.32 -16.73 -15.59
C ARG A 6 4.96 -16.39 -16.19
N GLY A 7 3.88 -16.82 -15.55
CA GLY A 7 2.54 -16.33 -15.82
C GLY A 7 2.35 -14.95 -15.17
N GLU A 8 2.41 -13.90 -15.96
CA GLU A 8 2.02 -12.55 -15.54
C GLU A 8 0.49 -12.46 -15.62
N PHE A 9 -0.15 -12.36 -14.46
CA PHE A 9 -1.57 -12.00 -14.37
C PHE A 9 -1.67 -10.48 -14.39
N TYR A 10 -1.72 -9.89 -15.60
CA TYR A 10 -2.12 -8.50 -15.81
C TYR A 10 -3.65 -8.44 -15.91
N MET A 11 -4.29 -7.91 -14.89
CA MET A 11 -5.67 -7.49 -14.98
C MET A 11 -5.71 -6.16 -15.75
N ARG A 12 -6.04 -6.25 -17.05
CA ARG A 12 -6.20 -5.07 -17.91
C ARG A 12 -7.55 -4.44 -17.64
N PHE A 13 -7.57 -3.30 -16.99
CA PHE A 13 -8.70 -2.38 -17.02
C PHE A 13 -8.77 -1.70 -18.39
N LEU A 14 -9.88 -1.91 -19.07
CA LEU A 14 -10.17 -1.32 -20.38
C LEU A 14 -10.72 0.09 -20.16
N ILE A 15 -9.91 1.11 -20.44
CA ILE A 15 -10.36 2.50 -20.51
C ILE A 15 -10.99 2.69 -21.90
N VAL A 16 -12.30 2.85 -21.97
CA VAL A 16 -13.01 3.25 -23.19
C VAL A 16 -13.05 4.78 -23.25
N VAL A 17 -12.21 5.36 -24.12
CA VAL A 17 -12.25 6.77 -24.45
C VAL A 17 -13.35 6.98 -25.50
N PHE A 18 -14.42 7.68 -25.15
CA PHE A 18 -15.44 8.16 -26.09
C PHE A 18 -14.94 9.45 -26.74
N THR A 19 -14.56 9.38 -28.01
CA THR A 19 -14.30 10.53 -28.88
C THR A 19 -15.63 10.97 -29.51
N SER A 20 -16.14 12.14 -29.14
CA SER A 20 -17.29 12.78 -29.75
C SER A 20 -16.88 13.46 -31.07
N LEU A 21 -17.42 13.01 -32.19
CA LEU A 21 -17.25 13.62 -33.48
C LEU A 21 -18.39 14.65 -33.71
N LEU A 22 -18.01 15.91 -33.86
CA LEU A 22 -18.90 16.99 -34.29
C LEU A 22 -19.03 16.97 -35.80
N LEU A 23 -20.21 16.82 -36.32
CA LEU A 23 -20.58 17.14 -37.72
C LEU A 23 -21.58 18.27 -37.74
N ALA A 24 -21.17 19.38 -38.32
CA ALA A 24 -22.00 20.52 -38.68
C ALA A 24 -22.71 20.25 -39.99
N GLY A 25 -23.97 20.65 -40.09
CA GLY A 25 -24.74 20.64 -41.33
C GLY A 25 -25.82 21.71 -41.27
N CYS A 26 -25.82 22.62 -42.26
CA CYS A 26 -26.59 23.84 -42.37
C CYS A 26 -28.05 23.66 -42.80
N SER A 27 -28.82 24.60 -42.30
CA SER A 27 -29.91 25.43 -42.87
C SER A 27 -31.00 24.88 -43.82
N SER A 28 -32.26 25.18 -43.48
CA SER A 28 -33.18 25.97 -44.32
C SER A 28 -34.37 26.45 -43.50
N GLU A 29 -34.72 27.74 -43.72
CA GLU A 29 -35.88 28.47 -43.22
C GLU A 29 -37.18 27.95 -43.88
N GLU A 30 -38.27 27.98 -43.10
CA GLU A 30 -39.58 28.52 -43.54
C GLU A 30 -40.54 28.68 -42.34
N ASP A 31 -41.34 29.72 -42.38
CA ASP A 31 -42.08 30.45 -41.38
C ASP A 31 -43.61 30.05 -41.40
N PRO A 32 -44.48 30.66 -40.63
CA PRO A 32 -45.27 30.07 -39.53
C PRO A 32 -46.72 29.86 -39.82
N SER A 33 -47.38 28.97 -39.12
CA SER A 33 -48.80 29.01 -38.93
C SER A 33 -49.30 28.24 -37.70
N THR A 34 -49.74 29.02 -36.75
CA THR A 34 -50.80 28.82 -35.74
C THR A 34 -51.39 27.41 -35.59
N ARG A 35 -51.17 26.78 -34.39
CA ARG A 35 -52.28 26.13 -33.70
C ARG A 35 -52.00 25.94 -32.19
N THR A 36 -52.89 26.53 -31.41
CA THR A 36 -53.04 26.34 -29.96
C THR A 36 -53.58 24.95 -29.70
N GLU A 37 -52.85 24.13 -28.89
CA GLU A 37 -53.47 23.03 -28.18
C GLU A 37 -52.71 22.75 -26.85
N SER A 38 -53.48 22.93 -25.82
CA SER A 38 -53.51 22.36 -24.47
C SER A 38 -52.23 21.81 -23.86
N LEU A 39 -51.85 22.50 -22.78
CA LEU A 39 -51.00 22.02 -21.68
C LEU A 39 -51.57 20.73 -21.06
N SER A 40 -50.95 19.61 -21.28
CA SER A 40 -50.96 18.47 -20.36
C SER A 40 -49.75 17.56 -20.70
N GLY A 41 -48.58 18.05 -20.41
CA GLY A 41 -47.36 17.26 -20.40
C GLY A 41 -46.88 17.17 -18.96
N VAL A 42 -47.28 16.11 -18.26
CA VAL A 42 -46.63 15.64 -17.03
C VAL A 42 -45.17 15.48 -17.37
N GLU A 43 -44.34 16.31 -16.78
CA GLU A 43 -42.89 16.13 -16.75
C GLU A 43 -42.64 14.76 -16.13
N SER A 44 -42.43 13.76 -16.97
CA SER A 44 -41.85 12.49 -16.55
C SER A 44 -40.46 12.81 -16.00
N ALA A 45 -40.36 12.83 -14.68
CA ALA A 45 -39.08 12.79 -14.01
C ALA A 45 -38.30 11.66 -14.67
N ALA A 46 -37.17 11.97 -15.30
CA ALA A 46 -36.29 10.99 -15.88
C ALA A 46 -35.96 10.01 -14.77
N GLU A 47 -36.51 8.79 -14.82
CA GLU A 47 -36.07 7.67 -14.01
C GLU A 47 -34.59 7.54 -14.28
N VAL A 48 -33.78 7.96 -13.31
CA VAL A 48 -32.34 7.60 -13.27
C VAL A 48 -32.36 6.07 -13.26
N LYS A 49 -32.05 5.44 -14.39
CA LYS A 49 -31.93 4.00 -14.51
C LYS A 49 -30.80 3.61 -13.58
N LEU A 50 -31.14 3.23 -12.36
CA LEU A 50 -30.22 2.55 -11.46
C LEU A 50 -29.67 1.34 -12.25
N GLY A 51 -28.33 1.20 -12.33
CA GLY A 51 -27.70 0.04 -12.97
C GLY A 51 -28.19 -1.27 -12.33
N SER A 52 -27.85 -2.40 -12.94
CA SER A 52 -28.18 -3.73 -12.37
C SER A 52 -27.67 -3.86 -10.92
N GLU A 53 -28.25 -4.73 -10.14
CA GLU A 53 -27.82 -5.03 -8.75
C GLU A 53 -26.31 -5.30 -8.69
N THR A 54 -25.76 -6.06 -9.66
CA THR A 54 -24.32 -6.31 -9.79
C THR A 54 -23.53 -5.02 -10.03
N GLN A 55 -24.02 -4.10 -10.86
CA GLN A 55 -23.32 -2.82 -11.10
C GLN A 55 -23.31 -1.95 -9.84
N GLN A 56 -24.40 -1.94 -9.08
CA GLN A 56 -24.48 -1.22 -7.81
C GLN A 56 -23.54 -1.83 -6.76
N LEU A 57 -23.51 -3.16 -6.66
CA LEU A 57 -22.56 -3.87 -5.78
C LEU A 57 -21.12 -3.56 -6.16
N ASN A 58 -20.75 -3.61 -7.42
CA ASN A 58 -19.39 -3.34 -7.86
C ASN A 58 -18.97 -1.90 -7.55
N ALA A 59 -19.82 -0.91 -7.82
CA ALA A 59 -19.54 0.48 -7.48
C ALA A 59 -19.35 0.69 -5.96
N TRP A 60 -20.13 -0.03 -5.16
CA TRP A 60 -19.98 -0.01 -3.71
C TRP A 60 -18.69 -0.70 -3.26
N LEU A 61 -18.32 -1.86 -3.85
CA LEU A 61 -17.07 -2.56 -3.56
C LEU A 61 -15.83 -1.75 -3.93
N ASP A 62 -15.89 -0.99 -5.03
CA ASP A 62 -14.80 -0.08 -5.44
C ASP A 62 -14.58 0.97 -4.36
N LYS A 63 -15.66 1.55 -3.82
CA LYS A 63 -15.58 2.52 -2.73
C LYS A 63 -15.06 1.88 -1.43
N GLU A 64 -15.55 0.71 -1.06
CA GLU A 64 -15.04 -0.03 0.12
C GLU A 64 -13.56 -0.36 -0.03
N PHE A 65 -13.09 -0.62 -1.25
CA PHE A 65 -11.68 -0.83 -1.51
C PHE A 65 -10.85 0.46 -1.33
N GLU A 66 -11.36 1.60 -1.77
CA GLU A 66 -10.74 2.90 -1.51
C GLU A 66 -10.67 3.19 0.00
N ASP A 67 -11.76 2.97 0.73
CA ASP A 67 -11.81 3.12 2.20
C ASP A 67 -10.84 2.14 2.90
N TYR A 68 -10.67 0.93 2.36
CA TYR A 68 -9.67 -0.03 2.87
C TYR A 68 -8.23 0.46 2.66
N LEU A 69 -7.94 1.15 1.56
CA LEU A 69 -6.62 1.70 1.31
C LEU A 69 -6.21 2.78 2.33
N ASP A 70 -7.16 3.42 3.01
CA ASP A 70 -6.86 4.38 4.07
C ASP A 70 -6.14 3.75 5.28
N PHE A 71 -6.23 2.44 5.43
CA PHE A 71 -5.45 1.71 6.44
C PHE A 71 -4.01 1.42 6.02
N SER A 72 -3.62 1.67 4.77
CA SER A 72 -2.28 1.35 4.27
C SER A 72 -1.72 2.42 3.32
N PRO A 73 -1.09 3.49 3.86
CA PRO A 73 -0.35 4.48 3.09
C PRO A 73 0.65 3.87 2.09
N MET A 74 1.28 2.76 2.46
CA MET A 74 2.22 2.07 1.58
C MET A 74 1.52 1.37 0.41
N ALA A 75 0.29 0.86 0.58
CA ALA A 75 -0.50 0.31 -0.52
C ALA A 75 -0.95 1.41 -1.48
N LYS A 76 -1.41 2.57 -0.97
CA LYS A 76 -1.70 3.76 -1.80
C LYS A 76 -0.52 4.13 -2.68
N THR A 77 0.67 4.19 -2.10
CA THR A 77 1.91 4.49 -2.85
C THR A 77 2.17 3.48 -3.98
N ARG A 78 1.97 2.18 -3.74
CA ARG A 78 2.16 1.15 -4.78
C ARG A 78 1.17 1.28 -5.93
N GLN A 79 0.00 1.85 -5.67
CA GLN A 79 -1.00 2.16 -6.70
C GLN A 79 -0.78 3.52 -7.38
N GLY A 80 0.28 4.23 -7.01
CA GLY A 80 0.64 5.52 -7.60
C GLY A 80 -0.04 6.73 -6.95
N SER A 81 -0.82 6.53 -5.88
CA SER A 81 -1.38 7.64 -5.11
C SER A 81 -0.31 8.29 -4.23
N LYS A 82 -0.32 9.62 -4.18
CA LYS A 82 0.53 10.43 -3.29
C LYS A 82 -0.22 10.93 -2.04
N SER A 83 -1.45 10.46 -1.78
CA SER A 83 -2.11 10.70 -0.51
C SER A 83 -1.39 9.93 0.61
N ASP A 84 -1.23 10.53 1.77
CA ASP A 84 -0.50 9.97 2.92
C ASP A 84 0.96 9.58 2.60
N TYR A 85 1.59 10.31 1.64
CA TYR A 85 2.84 9.92 1.01
C TYR A 85 4.04 9.89 1.99
N GLY A 86 3.97 10.67 3.05
CA GLY A 86 4.97 10.71 4.14
C GLY A 86 4.76 9.66 5.24
N MET A 87 3.70 8.85 5.17
CA MET A 87 3.33 7.90 6.23
C MET A 87 3.72 6.45 5.88
N LEU A 88 4.15 5.69 6.88
CA LEU A 88 4.22 4.24 6.84
C LEU A 88 2.94 3.63 7.44
N ASP A 89 2.67 2.37 7.11
CA ASP A 89 1.53 1.66 7.67
C ASP A 89 1.61 1.59 9.21
N ASP A 90 0.47 1.64 9.89
CA ASP A 90 0.38 1.20 11.26
C ASP A 90 0.13 -0.31 11.28
N VAL A 91 1.10 -1.06 11.82
CA VAL A 91 1.05 -2.52 11.88
C VAL A 91 0.82 -3.04 13.29
N SER A 92 0.38 -2.18 14.20
CA SER A 92 0.04 -2.53 15.59
C SER A 92 -1.15 -3.49 15.67
N ASP A 93 -1.30 -4.15 16.81
CA ASP A 93 -2.48 -4.99 17.10
C ASP A 93 -3.76 -4.14 17.14
N ALA A 94 -3.68 -2.92 17.65
CA ALA A 94 -4.81 -1.99 17.67
C ALA A 94 -5.30 -1.64 16.27
N GLN A 95 -4.38 -1.41 15.34
CA GLN A 95 -4.74 -1.15 13.94
C GLN A 95 -5.33 -2.40 13.27
N ARG A 96 -4.79 -3.57 13.55
CA ARG A 96 -5.35 -4.84 13.04
C ARG A 96 -6.80 -5.03 13.48
N GLU A 97 -7.12 -4.72 14.75
CA GLU A 97 -8.49 -4.80 15.25
C GLU A 97 -9.41 -3.78 14.59
N LYS A 98 -8.93 -2.55 14.33
CA LYS A 98 -9.70 -1.54 13.58
C LYS A 98 -10.03 -2.03 12.18
N VAL A 99 -9.05 -2.60 11.45
CA VAL A 99 -9.25 -3.17 10.11
C VAL A 99 -10.26 -4.31 10.14
N LEU A 100 -10.17 -5.20 11.12
CA LEU A 100 -11.10 -6.31 11.27
C LEU A 100 -12.52 -5.83 11.58
N SER A 101 -12.66 -4.88 12.50
CA SER A 101 -13.94 -4.26 12.83
C SER A 101 -14.56 -3.53 11.63
N TRP A 102 -13.75 -2.82 10.86
CA TRP A 102 -14.19 -2.21 9.60
C TRP A 102 -14.71 -3.29 8.63
N ARG A 103 -13.95 -4.38 8.43
CA ARG A 103 -14.32 -5.47 7.51
C ARG A 103 -15.65 -6.15 7.92
N ARG A 104 -15.88 -6.33 9.23
CA ARG A 104 -17.16 -6.83 9.75
C ARG A 104 -18.31 -5.92 9.35
N ARG A 105 -18.19 -4.62 9.65
CA ARG A 105 -19.22 -3.64 9.29
C ARG A 105 -19.47 -3.57 7.79
N SER A 106 -18.42 -3.63 6.99
CA SER A 106 -18.51 -3.63 5.52
C SER A 106 -19.31 -4.84 5.01
N VAL A 107 -19.00 -6.06 5.46
CA VAL A 107 -19.73 -7.27 5.06
C VAL A 107 -21.18 -7.23 5.56
N ASP A 108 -21.44 -6.74 6.77
CA ASP A 108 -22.80 -6.60 7.30
C ASP A 108 -23.60 -5.57 6.50
N HIS A 109 -23.00 -4.46 6.11
CA HIS A 109 -23.62 -3.45 5.25
C HIS A 109 -23.94 -4.04 3.86
N MET A 110 -22.99 -4.76 3.25
CA MET A 110 -23.23 -5.45 1.96
C MET A 110 -24.45 -6.35 2.02
N ARG A 111 -24.55 -7.18 3.07
CA ARG A 111 -25.68 -8.11 3.26
C ARG A 111 -27.00 -7.41 3.52
N ALA A 112 -27.00 -6.24 4.13
CA ALA A 112 -28.20 -5.48 4.40
C ALA A 112 -28.68 -4.67 3.18
N THR A 113 -27.76 -4.31 2.28
CA THR A 113 -28.04 -3.40 1.16
C THR A 113 -28.39 -4.13 -0.13
N PHE A 114 -27.71 -5.26 -0.42
CA PHE A 114 -27.82 -5.96 -1.69
C PHE A 114 -28.49 -7.33 -1.52
N ASN A 115 -29.17 -7.79 -2.57
CA ASN A 115 -29.76 -9.14 -2.61
C ASN A 115 -28.89 -10.05 -3.51
N ARG A 116 -28.18 -11.02 -2.88
CA ARG A 116 -27.29 -11.92 -3.60
C ARG A 116 -28.00 -12.68 -4.74
N ASP A 117 -29.28 -13.03 -4.59
CA ASP A 117 -30.02 -13.81 -5.59
C ASP A 117 -30.34 -13.00 -6.85
N GLN A 118 -30.32 -11.65 -6.77
CA GLN A 118 -30.50 -10.74 -7.90
C GLN A 118 -29.19 -10.41 -8.63
N LEU A 119 -28.03 -10.85 -8.09
CA LEU A 119 -26.74 -10.68 -8.72
C LEU A 119 -26.56 -11.70 -9.87
N ASP A 120 -25.85 -11.26 -10.90
CA ASP A 120 -25.33 -12.22 -11.89
C ASP A 120 -24.15 -13.04 -11.31
N ASP A 121 -23.59 -13.95 -12.10
CA ASP A 121 -22.55 -14.85 -11.64
C ASP A 121 -21.27 -14.10 -11.19
N GLN A 122 -20.93 -12.98 -11.84
CA GLN A 122 -19.78 -12.15 -11.44
C GLN A 122 -20.06 -11.40 -10.13
N GLY A 123 -21.25 -10.85 -9.97
CA GLY A 123 -21.68 -10.22 -8.74
C GLY A 123 -21.71 -11.20 -7.56
N LYS A 124 -22.20 -12.42 -7.77
CA LYS A 124 -22.17 -13.49 -6.76
C LYS A 124 -20.75 -13.86 -6.36
N LEU A 125 -19.83 -13.94 -7.31
CA LEU A 125 -18.42 -14.22 -7.04
C LEU A 125 -17.77 -13.08 -6.22
N SER A 126 -18.03 -11.83 -6.57
CA SER A 126 -17.53 -10.66 -5.83
C SER A 126 -18.07 -10.64 -4.39
N TRP A 127 -19.36 -10.91 -4.21
CA TRP A 127 -20.00 -11.05 -2.90
C TRP A 127 -19.36 -12.15 -2.05
N ASP A 128 -19.22 -13.34 -2.63
CA ASP A 128 -18.66 -14.50 -1.94
C ASP A 128 -17.20 -14.25 -1.57
N LEU A 129 -16.41 -13.64 -2.45
CA LEU A 129 -15.02 -13.25 -2.17
C LEU A 129 -14.92 -12.23 -1.02
N TRP A 130 -15.76 -11.19 -1.02
CA TRP A 130 -15.78 -10.19 0.04
C TRP A 130 -16.10 -10.80 1.41
N THR A 131 -17.11 -11.69 1.44
CA THR A 131 -17.47 -12.46 2.64
C THR A 131 -16.36 -13.41 3.06
N PHE A 132 -15.74 -14.10 2.12
CA PHE A 132 -14.63 -15.02 2.38
C PHE A 132 -13.42 -14.31 3.01
N LEU A 133 -13.10 -13.08 2.56
CA LEU A 133 -12.02 -12.30 3.13
C LEU A 133 -12.24 -11.98 4.62
N LEU A 134 -13.48 -11.73 5.04
CA LEU A 134 -13.82 -11.60 6.47
C LEU A 134 -13.64 -12.91 7.21
N THR A 135 -14.26 -13.99 6.71
CA THR A 135 -14.17 -15.31 7.34
C THR A 135 -12.72 -15.76 7.53
N ARG A 136 -11.87 -15.53 6.51
CA ARG A 136 -10.44 -15.84 6.58
C ARG A 136 -9.72 -14.98 7.62
N ALA A 137 -10.04 -13.67 7.70
CA ALA A 137 -9.43 -12.78 8.67
C ALA A 137 -9.76 -13.18 10.11
N GLU A 138 -11.01 -13.57 10.37
CA GLU A 138 -11.46 -14.07 11.68
C GLU A 138 -10.82 -15.41 12.04
N ALA A 139 -10.79 -16.35 11.11
CA ALA A 139 -10.15 -17.65 11.31
C ALA A 139 -8.64 -17.54 11.59
N ALA A 140 -7.98 -16.46 11.12
CA ALA A 140 -6.57 -16.22 11.36
C ALA A 140 -6.25 -15.65 12.76
N LEU A 141 -7.25 -15.13 13.50
CA LEU A 141 -7.03 -14.50 14.82
C LEU A 141 -6.29 -15.38 15.83
N PRO A 142 -6.66 -16.67 16.04
CA PRO A 142 -5.95 -17.54 16.98
C PRO A 142 -4.49 -17.76 16.61
N TYR A 143 -4.15 -17.57 15.32
CA TYR A 143 -2.83 -17.84 14.77
C TYR A 143 -2.00 -16.58 14.48
N GLN A 144 -2.45 -15.40 14.92
CA GLN A 144 -1.78 -14.14 14.62
C GLN A 144 -0.32 -14.07 15.12
N ARG A 145 0.04 -14.88 16.13
CA ARG A 145 1.40 -14.99 16.67
C ARG A 145 2.22 -16.12 16.03
N HIS A 146 1.61 -16.95 15.16
CA HIS A 146 2.30 -18.08 14.50
C HIS A 146 2.97 -17.64 13.18
N ARG A 147 3.69 -16.51 13.22
CA ARG A 147 4.44 -16.03 12.04
C ARG A 147 5.86 -15.66 12.42
N TYR A 148 6.78 -15.97 11.53
CA TYR A 148 8.17 -15.55 11.64
C TYR A 148 8.30 -14.13 11.09
N VAL A 149 8.32 -13.13 11.97
CA VAL A 149 8.30 -11.71 11.57
C VAL A 149 9.59 -11.33 10.86
N PHE A 150 10.72 -11.73 11.42
CA PHE A 150 12.06 -11.52 10.87
C PHE A 150 12.64 -12.86 10.41
N GLY A 151 12.22 -13.33 9.24
CA GLY A 151 12.81 -14.45 8.56
C GLY A 151 13.51 -14.00 7.28
N ARG A 152 13.76 -14.90 6.35
CA ARG A 152 14.36 -14.59 5.03
C ARG A 152 13.69 -13.45 4.29
N ARG A 153 12.39 -13.27 4.48
CA ARG A 153 11.59 -12.16 3.96
C ARG A 153 10.81 -11.54 5.11
N GLY A 154 11.08 -10.28 5.40
CA GLY A 154 10.46 -9.60 6.53
C GLY A 154 10.47 -8.08 6.35
N PRO A 155 9.95 -7.34 7.33
CA PRO A 155 9.89 -5.87 7.28
C PRO A 155 11.27 -5.22 7.15
N HIS A 156 12.33 -5.84 7.68
CA HIS A 156 13.71 -5.36 7.57
C HIS A 156 14.24 -5.30 6.13
N THR A 157 13.72 -6.14 5.23
CA THR A 157 14.06 -6.09 3.79
C THR A 157 13.00 -5.40 2.96
N SER A 158 11.72 -5.53 3.33
CA SER A 158 10.62 -4.95 2.55
C SER A 158 10.49 -3.43 2.70
N LEU A 159 10.89 -2.86 3.83
CA LEU A 159 10.85 -1.41 4.02
C LEU A 159 11.82 -0.68 3.08
N PRO A 160 13.15 -0.94 3.08
CA PRO A 160 14.06 -0.25 2.16
C PRO A 160 13.69 -0.53 0.70
N ASN A 161 13.28 -1.75 0.36
CA ASN A 161 12.80 -2.06 -1.00
C ASN A 161 11.57 -1.22 -1.38
N SER A 162 10.64 -0.99 -0.46
CA SER A 162 9.46 -0.15 -0.72
C SER A 162 9.82 1.31 -0.91
N LEU A 163 10.73 1.84 -0.11
CA LEU A 163 11.22 3.22 -0.22
C LEU A 163 11.93 3.44 -1.56
N ILE A 164 12.86 2.58 -1.92
CA ILE A 164 13.67 2.72 -3.13
C ILE A 164 12.82 2.55 -4.39
N ASN A 165 11.99 1.51 -4.47
CA ASN A 165 11.36 1.11 -5.73
C ASN A 165 9.95 1.67 -5.95
N TYR A 166 9.23 2.08 -4.89
CA TYR A 166 7.84 2.53 -5.03
C TYR A 166 7.63 3.99 -4.65
N HIS A 167 8.50 4.59 -3.82
CA HIS A 167 8.39 6.00 -3.48
C HIS A 167 9.07 6.85 -4.57
N LYS A 168 8.28 7.33 -5.53
CA LYS A 168 8.76 8.22 -6.59
C LYS A 168 8.93 9.63 -6.07
N VAL A 169 9.97 10.32 -6.54
CA VAL A 169 10.26 11.70 -6.17
C VAL A 169 10.26 12.56 -7.44
N ASP A 170 9.17 13.27 -7.64
CA ASP A 170 8.97 14.16 -8.78
C ASP A 170 8.98 15.63 -8.36
N SER A 171 8.92 15.92 -7.06
CA SER A 171 8.91 17.28 -6.48
C SER A 171 9.67 17.32 -5.15
N PRO A 172 10.02 18.54 -4.64
CA PRO A 172 10.60 18.70 -3.31
C PRO A 172 9.72 18.13 -2.20
N GLU A 173 8.40 18.27 -2.31
CA GLU A 173 7.41 17.73 -1.35
C GLU A 173 7.45 16.21 -1.30
N ASP A 174 7.65 15.55 -2.43
CA ASP A 174 7.81 14.10 -2.48
C ASP A 174 9.08 13.64 -1.75
N MET A 175 10.18 14.42 -1.86
CA MET A 175 11.42 14.12 -1.14
C MET A 175 11.25 14.34 0.37
N LEU A 176 10.55 15.38 0.78
CA LEU A 176 10.19 15.57 2.20
C LEU A 176 9.32 14.43 2.73
N ALA A 177 8.37 13.94 1.93
CA ALA A 177 7.56 12.78 2.26
C ALA A 177 8.41 11.49 2.37
N TYR A 178 9.42 11.34 1.51
CA TYR A 178 10.37 10.22 1.60
C TYR A 178 11.15 10.27 2.92
N ILE A 179 11.69 11.44 3.29
CA ILE A 179 12.40 11.68 4.54
C ILE A 179 11.49 11.43 5.75
N ALA A 180 10.22 11.85 5.68
CA ALA A 180 9.24 11.58 6.73
C ALA A 180 9.04 10.07 6.97
N ARG A 181 9.00 9.26 5.92
CA ARG A 181 8.96 7.78 6.03
C ARG A 181 10.21 7.19 6.65
N ILE A 182 11.38 7.75 6.33
CA ILE A 182 12.64 7.32 6.98
C ILE A 182 12.57 7.62 8.48
N ASN A 183 12.11 8.81 8.88
CA ASN A 183 11.93 9.17 10.29
C ASN A 183 10.92 8.26 11.00
N ASP A 184 9.85 7.83 10.31
CA ASP A 184 8.82 6.95 10.87
C ASP A 184 9.25 5.46 10.91
N SER A 185 10.39 5.12 10.32
CA SER A 185 10.89 3.75 10.24
C SER A 185 11.11 3.11 11.62
N TYR A 186 11.50 3.92 12.62
CA TYR A 186 11.68 3.42 13.99
C TYR A 186 10.36 2.91 14.59
N ARG A 187 9.27 3.69 14.48
CA ARG A 187 7.94 3.26 14.94
C ARG A 187 7.49 2.00 14.19
N TYR A 188 7.57 2.02 12.86
CA TYR A 188 7.13 0.92 12.00
C TYR A 188 7.86 -0.39 12.31
N LEU A 189 9.18 -0.37 12.38
CA LEU A 189 9.98 -1.56 12.66
C LEU A 189 9.87 -2.00 14.12
N SER A 190 9.69 -1.06 15.06
CA SER A 190 9.44 -1.39 16.47
C SER A 190 8.13 -2.14 16.68
N GLN A 191 7.06 -1.77 15.98
CA GLN A 191 5.79 -2.51 16.02
C GLN A 191 5.96 -3.96 15.56
N TYR A 192 6.76 -4.21 14.52
CA TYR A 192 7.09 -5.58 14.10
C TYR A 192 8.00 -6.29 15.10
N LEU A 193 8.94 -5.58 15.70
CA LEU A 193 9.82 -6.13 16.74
C LEU A 193 9.01 -6.57 17.97
N ASP A 194 8.01 -5.79 18.37
CA ASP A 194 7.12 -6.15 19.47
C ASP A 194 6.30 -7.41 19.13
N GLN A 195 5.80 -7.53 17.89
CA GLN A 195 5.13 -8.76 17.44
C GLN A 195 6.07 -9.97 17.47
N ALA A 196 7.33 -9.81 17.05
CA ALA A 196 8.33 -10.88 17.09
C ALA A 196 8.61 -11.32 18.53
N LYS A 197 8.80 -10.37 19.46
CA LYS A 197 8.99 -10.63 20.89
C LYS A 197 7.80 -11.37 21.50
N GLN A 198 6.57 -10.96 21.16
CA GLN A 198 5.35 -11.62 21.64
C GLN A 198 5.24 -13.06 21.09
N SER A 199 5.58 -13.29 19.82
CA SER A 199 5.63 -14.63 19.23
C SER A 199 6.67 -15.50 19.94
N ALA A 200 7.88 -14.97 20.18
CA ALA A 200 8.94 -15.65 20.88
C ALA A 200 8.56 -16.00 22.34
N ALA A 201 7.88 -15.10 23.05
CA ALA A 201 7.35 -15.35 24.39
C ALA A 201 6.29 -16.48 24.40
N ALA A 202 5.53 -16.65 23.31
CA ALA A 202 4.61 -17.76 23.11
C ALA A 202 5.29 -19.05 22.59
N GLY A 203 6.63 -19.09 22.53
CA GLY A 203 7.38 -20.25 22.05
C GLY A 203 7.49 -20.36 20.52
N ILE A 204 7.01 -19.36 19.78
CA ILE A 204 7.03 -19.36 18.32
C ILE A 204 8.25 -18.57 17.83
N ARG A 205 9.25 -19.28 17.34
CA ARG A 205 10.50 -18.72 16.80
C ARG A 205 10.78 -19.26 15.42
N ALA A 206 11.37 -18.43 14.58
CA ALA A 206 11.91 -18.88 13.30
C ALA A 206 13.05 -19.88 13.51
N PRO A 207 13.37 -20.74 12.55
CA PRO A 207 14.52 -21.61 12.60
C PRO A 207 15.84 -20.81 12.75
N TYR A 208 16.86 -21.42 13.31
CA TYR A 208 18.15 -20.80 13.57
C TYR A 208 18.75 -20.10 12.31
N PHE A 209 18.74 -20.77 11.18
CA PHE A 209 19.24 -20.21 9.92
C PHE A 209 18.48 -18.95 9.45
N ASP A 210 17.20 -18.82 9.79
CA ASP A 210 16.42 -17.61 9.46
C ASP A 210 16.86 -16.42 10.32
N TYR A 211 17.26 -16.64 11.59
CA TYR A 211 17.88 -15.60 12.40
C TYR A 211 19.21 -15.13 11.78
N GLU A 212 20.10 -16.05 11.40
CA GLU A 212 21.39 -15.71 10.77
C GLU A 212 21.18 -14.92 9.47
N ILE A 213 20.27 -15.39 8.60
CA ILE A 213 19.95 -14.71 7.33
C ILE A 213 19.37 -13.32 7.59
N SER A 214 18.40 -13.20 8.50
CA SER A 214 17.76 -11.94 8.84
C SER A 214 18.74 -10.93 9.45
N MET A 215 19.61 -11.38 10.36
CA MET A 215 20.65 -10.53 10.95
C MET A 215 21.63 -10.06 9.88
N SER A 216 22.12 -10.96 9.03
CA SER A 216 23.01 -10.61 7.92
C SER A 216 22.35 -9.61 6.94
N GLN A 217 21.08 -9.80 6.62
CA GLN A 217 20.32 -8.87 5.78
C GLN A 217 20.16 -7.51 6.46
N SER A 218 19.78 -7.47 7.74
CA SER A 218 19.62 -6.24 8.52
C SER A 218 20.92 -5.46 8.61
N GLN A 219 22.05 -6.15 8.85
CA GLN A 219 23.37 -5.53 8.91
C GLN A 219 23.73 -4.88 7.56
N ARG A 220 23.50 -5.57 6.44
CA ARG A 220 23.77 -5.01 5.10
C ARG A 220 22.97 -3.76 4.78
N VAL A 221 21.75 -3.65 5.28
CA VAL A 221 20.90 -2.46 5.05
C VAL A 221 21.52 -1.21 5.69
N ILE A 222 22.21 -1.35 6.81
CA ILE A 222 22.86 -0.26 7.55
C ILE A 222 24.41 -0.30 7.44
N THR A 223 24.92 -0.77 6.30
CA THR A 223 26.33 -0.73 5.94
C THR A 223 26.56 0.20 4.75
N GLY A 224 27.69 0.90 4.70
CA GLY A 224 28.00 1.97 3.75
C GLY A 224 27.52 3.35 4.23
N GLU A 225 27.86 4.40 3.49
CA GLU A 225 27.43 5.77 3.83
C GLU A 225 25.88 5.89 3.89
N PRO A 226 25.31 6.65 4.82
CA PRO A 226 26.01 7.41 5.87
C PRO A 226 26.23 6.61 7.16
N PHE A 227 25.96 5.31 7.16
CA PHE A 227 25.99 4.45 8.35
C PHE A 227 27.42 4.06 8.78
N THR A 228 28.26 3.75 7.79
CA THR A 228 29.69 3.41 7.96
C THR A 228 30.50 3.99 6.81
N SER A 229 31.79 4.26 7.02
CA SER A 229 32.69 4.92 6.05
C SER A 229 33.48 3.95 5.15
N GLU A 230 33.29 2.64 5.29
CA GLU A 230 34.25 1.67 4.74
C GLU A 230 33.85 1.03 3.40
N GLU A 231 32.58 1.15 2.95
CA GLU A 231 32.05 0.36 1.83
C GLU A 231 31.30 1.15 0.74
N GLY A 232 31.54 2.46 0.63
CA GLY A 232 30.78 3.32 -0.29
C GLY A 232 29.34 3.55 0.19
N ASP A 233 28.45 3.90 -0.70
CA ASP A 233 27.06 4.25 -0.36
C ASP A 233 26.22 3.02 -0.02
N SER A 234 25.42 3.11 1.04
CA SER A 234 24.32 2.17 1.24
C SER A 234 23.27 2.33 0.12
N ALA A 235 22.53 1.25 -0.18
CA ALA A 235 21.53 1.30 -1.26
C ALA A 235 20.47 2.40 -1.07
N ILE A 236 20.07 2.67 0.19
CA ILE A 236 19.09 3.72 0.48
C ILE A 236 19.70 5.12 0.35
N TRP A 237 20.97 5.29 0.71
CA TRP A 237 21.65 6.58 0.54
C TRP A 237 21.91 6.89 -0.93
N ALA A 238 22.36 5.91 -1.71
CA ALA A 238 22.52 6.04 -3.16
C ALA A 238 21.21 6.43 -3.87
N ASP A 239 20.07 5.86 -3.45
CA ASP A 239 18.76 6.21 -3.97
C ASP A 239 18.36 7.65 -3.59
N ILE A 240 18.57 8.06 -2.33
CA ILE A 240 18.31 9.42 -1.85
C ILE A 240 19.13 10.43 -2.63
N THR A 241 20.42 10.20 -2.75
CA THR A 241 21.34 11.12 -3.43
C THR A 241 20.98 11.27 -4.91
N ALA A 242 20.65 10.18 -5.58
CA ALA A 242 20.20 10.21 -6.96
C ALA A 242 18.89 11.00 -7.15
N LYS A 243 17.92 10.82 -6.25
CA LYS A 243 16.63 11.54 -6.29
C LYS A 243 16.80 13.04 -6.05
N ILE A 244 17.59 13.44 -5.06
CA ILE A 244 17.87 14.86 -4.78
C ILE A 244 18.63 15.50 -5.96
N ALA A 245 19.66 14.84 -6.48
CA ALA A 245 20.39 15.32 -7.64
C ALA A 245 19.49 15.48 -8.88
N ALA A 246 18.54 14.58 -9.10
CA ALA A 246 17.58 14.70 -10.19
C ALA A 246 16.64 15.91 -10.03
N LEU A 247 16.22 16.26 -8.81
CA LEU A 247 15.44 17.48 -8.55
C LEU A 247 16.25 18.75 -8.85
N GLU A 248 17.52 18.79 -8.44
CA GLU A 248 18.41 19.93 -8.68
C GLU A 248 18.70 20.08 -10.18
N GLN A 249 19.10 19.01 -10.87
CA GLN A 249 19.34 19.02 -12.31
C GLN A 249 18.08 19.38 -13.11
N GLY A 250 16.91 19.01 -12.62
CA GLY A 250 15.63 19.40 -13.20
C GLY A 250 15.19 20.84 -12.88
N GLY A 251 16.01 21.64 -12.16
CA GLY A 251 15.69 23.00 -11.77
C GLY A 251 14.53 23.15 -10.81
N LYS A 252 14.18 22.07 -10.09
CA LYS A 252 13.07 22.05 -9.12
C LYS A 252 13.46 22.51 -7.73
N ILE A 253 14.75 22.47 -7.42
CA ILE A 253 15.36 22.97 -6.19
C ILE A 253 16.67 23.69 -6.53
N ASN A 254 17.08 24.63 -5.69
CA ASN A 254 18.37 25.28 -5.75
C ASN A 254 19.43 24.52 -4.92
N PRO A 255 20.74 24.87 -5.02
CA PRO A 255 21.79 24.18 -4.28
C PRO A 255 21.64 24.24 -2.74
N GLN A 256 21.08 25.33 -2.19
CA GLN A 256 20.84 25.41 -0.74
C GLN A 256 19.73 24.47 -0.29
N GLU A 257 18.64 24.37 -1.07
CA GLU A 257 17.56 23.42 -0.82
C GLU A 257 18.04 21.97 -0.99
N SER A 258 18.88 21.69 -1.99
CA SER A 258 19.54 20.40 -2.19
C SER A 258 20.33 19.99 -0.95
N GLN A 259 21.20 20.88 -0.44
CA GLN A 259 21.99 20.60 0.77
C GLN A 259 21.10 20.36 2.00
N ALA A 260 20.03 21.14 2.17
CA ALA A 260 19.10 20.97 3.28
C ALA A 260 18.39 19.61 3.25
N LEU A 261 18.05 19.10 2.05
CA LEU A 261 17.45 17.78 1.87
C LEU A 261 18.46 16.66 2.16
N TYR A 262 19.74 16.79 1.73
CA TYR A 262 20.80 15.83 2.10
C TYR A 262 20.97 15.77 3.61
N ASP A 263 21.10 16.91 4.28
CA ASP A 263 21.29 16.97 5.73
C ASP A 263 20.09 16.36 6.49
N ALA A 264 18.88 16.64 6.03
CA ALA A 264 17.65 16.09 6.63
C ALA A 264 17.55 14.57 6.43
N ALA A 265 17.87 14.07 5.24
CA ALA A 265 17.84 12.65 4.94
C ALA A 265 18.91 11.88 5.73
N GLN A 266 20.14 12.43 5.81
CA GLN A 266 21.23 11.85 6.58
C GLN A 266 20.87 11.74 8.06
N ARG A 267 20.30 12.80 8.65
CA ARG A 267 19.82 12.78 10.04
C ARG A 267 18.76 11.70 10.24
N ALA A 268 17.75 11.63 9.37
CA ALA A 268 16.69 10.62 9.46
C ALA A 268 17.23 9.20 9.40
N LEU A 269 18.23 8.95 8.55
CA LEU A 269 18.90 7.65 8.46
C LEU A 269 19.67 7.32 9.74
N LEU A 270 20.40 8.27 10.30
CA LEU A 270 21.24 8.03 11.47
C LEU A 270 20.45 8.01 12.79
N GLU A 271 19.41 8.84 12.93
CA GLU A 271 18.68 9.04 14.19
C GLU A 271 17.41 8.18 14.31
N ALA A 272 16.83 7.70 13.20
CA ALA A 272 15.63 6.86 13.22
C ALA A 272 15.86 5.49 12.55
N PHE A 273 16.33 5.46 11.31
CA PHE A 273 16.44 4.24 10.54
C PHE A 273 17.48 3.28 11.13
N LYS A 274 18.73 3.73 11.31
CA LYS A 274 19.81 2.90 11.91
C LYS A 274 19.47 2.38 13.31
N PRO A 275 18.94 3.20 14.24
CA PRO A 275 18.50 2.70 15.55
C PRO A 275 17.44 1.61 15.49
N ALA A 276 16.49 1.68 14.53
CA ALA A 276 15.48 0.66 14.34
C ALA A 276 16.10 -0.69 13.96
N TYR A 277 17.06 -0.70 13.05
CA TYR A 277 17.80 -1.91 12.66
C TYR A 277 18.68 -2.44 13.79
N ASN A 278 19.35 -1.56 14.53
CA ASN A 278 20.14 -1.96 15.69
C ASN A 278 19.26 -2.63 16.77
N ALA A 279 18.04 -2.15 16.98
CA ALA A 279 17.10 -2.78 17.90
C ALA A 279 16.70 -4.20 17.46
N ILE A 280 16.48 -4.42 16.15
CA ILE A 280 16.21 -5.75 15.60
C ILE A 280 17.41 -6.67 15.80
N LEU A 281 18.61 -6.22 15.40
CA LEU A 281 19.85 -6.98 15.52
C LEU A 281 20.15 -7.38 16.98
N SER A 282 20.03 -6.43 17.90
CA SER A 282 20.26 -6.66 19.32
C SER A 282 19.29 -7.68 19.91
N TRP A 283 18.00 -7.58 19.55
CA TRP A 283 17.02 -8.56 20.01
C TRP A 283 17.30 -9.94 19.42
N GLN A 284 17.53 -10.06 18.11
CA GLN A 284 17.81 -11.34 17.46
C GLN A 284 19.07 -12.00 18.02
N ALA A 285 20.13 -11.24 18.27
CA ALA A 285 21.35 -11.73 18.88
C ALA A 285 21.12 -12.28 20.30
N SER A 286 20.20 -11.67 21.08
CA SER A 286 19.86 -12.14 22.42
C SER A 286 18.88 -13.32 22.44
N ASP A 287 18.08 -13.51 21.39
CA ASP A 287 17.02 -14.54 21.34
C ASP A 287 17.44 -15.79 20.56
N ILE A 288 18.46 -15.73 19.71
CA ILE A 288 18.90 -16.84 18.84
C ILE A 288 19.27 -18.13 19.61
N ASP A 289 19.81 -17.99 20.80
CA ASP A 289 20.17 -19.15 21.65
C ASP A 289 18.96 -19.88 22.23
N ASN A 290 17.78 -19.25 22.21
CA ASN A 290 16.51 -19.85 22.64
C ASN A 290 15.84 -20.70 21.53
N VAL A 291 16.43 -20.77 20.35
CA VAL A 291 15.88 -21.57 19.24
C VAL A 291 16.20 -23.05 19.45
N SER A 292 15.16 -23.88 19.56
CA SER A 292 15.25 -25.28 19.96
C SER A 292 15.87 -26.22 18.91
N SER A 293 16.04 -25.78 17.68
CA SER A 293 16.67 -26.57 16.61
C SER A 293 17.85 -25.83 16.02
N LYS A 294 19.04 -26.06 16.58
CA LYS A 294 20.28 -25.96 15.81
C LYS A 294 20.24 -27.10 14.79
N ALA A 295 19.46 -26.98 13.73
CA ALA A 295 19.58 -27.89 12.61
C ALA A 295 21.00 -27.72 12.07
N LYS A 296 21.83 -28.75 12.34
CA LYS A 296 23.19 -28.87 11.83
C LYS A 296 23.15 -29.10 10.33
#